data_8abd2d6b9e07b605f437257a64eaf740
#
_entry.id   8abd2d6b9e07b605f437257a64eaf740
#
_cell.length_a   1.000
_cell.length_b   1.000
_cell.length_c   1.000
_cell.angle_alpha   90.00
_cell.angle_beta   90.00
_cell.angle_gamma   90.00
#
_symmetry.space_group_name_H-M   'P 1'
#
loop_
_entity.id
_entity.type
_entity.pdbx_description
1 polymer ?
#
loop_
_entity_poly.entity_id
_entity_poly.type
_entity_poly.pdbx_seq_one_letter_code
_entity_poly.pdbx_strand_id
1 'polypeptide(L)'
;HQISTDEVYGSIPLDDNVTRFDENSTLRPSSPYSASKASADMLVMSYYRTYKLPVTISRCSNNYGPYQHPEKLIPLTIRRLLHGEDLLIHGDGLDMRDWLYVIDHCKAVDTIIHSDIVGEIYNISANNEISNINIMKKISSHMNTISSIVHIENRPCHDTKYTLDSSKISYRLGHNMECNFEETFANT
;
A
#
# COMPACT_ATOMS: atom_id res chain seq x y z
N HIS A 1 -5.97 -1.43 -17.95
CA HIS A 1 -5.83 -0.93 -16.58
C HIS A 1 -4.38 -1.04 -16.10
N GLN A 2 -3.86 0.04 -15.50
CA GLN A 2 -2.52 0.08 -14.91
C GLN A 2 -2.65 0.02 -13.38
N ILE A 3 -2.04 -0.98 -12.78
CA ILE A 3 -1.89 -1.05 -11.31
C ILE A 3 -0.59 -0.33 -10.91
N SER A 4 -0.72 0.76 -10.18
CA SER A 4 0.36 1.61 -9.69
C SER A 4 0.45 1.54 -8.15
N THR A 5 1.08 2.50 -7.51
CA THR A 5 1.39 2.51 -6.08
C THR A 5 1.28 3.92 -5.51
N ASP A 6 1.00 4.03 -4.23
CA ASP A 6 1.05 5.27 -3.45
C ASP A 6 2.45 5.89 -3.37
N GLU A 7 3.50 5.07 -3.50
CA GLU A 7 4.89 5.53 -3.48
C GLU A 7 5.22 6.56 -4.57
N VAL A 8 4.39 6.67 -5.62
CA VAL A 8 4.58 7.69 -6.68
C VAL A 8 4.40 9.12 -6.16
N TYR A 9 3.68 9.31 -5.07
CA TYR A 9 3.45 10.64 -4.46
C TYR A 9 4.62 11.11 -3.59
N GLY A 10 5.46 10.19 -3.13
CA GLY A 10 6.54 10.47 -2.19
C GLY A 10 6.10 10.39 -0.72
N SER A 11 7.02 10.71 0.17
CA SER A 11 6.85 10.54 1.61
C SER A 11 6.23 11.77 2.28
N ILE A 12 5.46 11.52 3.34
CA ILE A 12 4.94 12.53 4.27
C ILE A 12 5.69 12.38 5.60
N PRO A 13 6.02 13.48 6.33
CA PRO A 13 6.55 13.40 7.67
C PRO A 13 5.64 12.63 8.65
N LEU A 14 6.22 11.91 9.61
CA LEU A 14 5.44 11.09 10.55
C LEU A 14 4.48 11.91 11.43
N ASP A 15 4.85 13.14 11.74
CA ASP A 15 4.07 14.08 12.55
C ASP A 15 2.97 14.82 11.75
N ASP A 16 2.98 14.71 10.43
CA ASP A 16 1.89 15.23 9.59
C ASP A 16 0.69 14.28 9.61
N ASN A 17 -0.34 14.65 10.34
CA ASN A 17 -1.59 13.90 10.45
C ASN A 17 -2.74 14.49 9.63
N VAL A 18 -2.47 15.45 8.79
CA VAL A 18 -3.47 16.19 7.99
C VAL A 18 -3.35 15.86 6.51
N THR A 19 -2.14 15.81 5.98
CA THR A 19 -1.89 15.62 4.54
C THR A 19 -2.33 14.22 4.09
N ARG A 20 -3.18 14.19 3.05
CA ARG A 20 -3.54 13.00 2.30
C ARG A 20 -3.37 13.29 0.82
N PHE A 21 -2.74 12.37 0.10
CA PHE A 21 -2.58 12.50 -1.33
C PHE A 21 -3.87 12.11 -2.05
N ASP A 22 -4.43 13.03 -2.82
CA ASP A 22 -5.47 12.77 -3.80
C ASP A 22 -4.88 12.45 -5.19
N GLU A 23 -5.72 12.11 -6.15
CA GLU A 23 -5.27 11.74 -7.51
C GLU A 23 -4.68 12.92 -8.31
N ASN A 24 -4.89 14.17 -7.86
CA ASN A 24 -4.33 15.39 -8.46
C ASN A 24 -3.02 15.80 -7.81
N SER A 25 -2.63 15.17 -6.72
CA SER A 25 -1.40 15.47 -6.00
C SER A 25 -0.17 15.27 -6.88
N THR A 26 0.83 16.14 -6.71
CA THR A 26 2.07 16.10 -7.49
C THR A 26 2.85 14.82 -7.21
N LEU A 27 3.30 14.13 -8.26
CA LEU A 27 4.17 12.97 -8.14
C LEU A 27 5.58 13.39 -7.76
N ARG A 28 6.13 12.80 -6.69
CA ARG A 28 7.46 13.06 -6.15
C ARG A 28 8.15 11.75 -5.73
N PRO A 29 8.35 10.80 -6.66
CA PRO A 29 8.91 9.49 -6.32
C PRO A 29 10.31 9.63 -5.72
N SER A 30 10.58 8.89 -4.65
CA SER A 30 11.83 8.92 -3.89
C SER A 30 12.83 7.81 -4.28
N SER A 31 12.34 6.74 -4.91
CA SER A 31 13.14 5.56 -5.25
C SER A 31 13.12 5.25 -6.76
N PRO A 32 14.09 4.46 -7.30
CA PRO A 32 14.03 4.00 -8.68
C PRO A 32 12.76 3.22 -9.00
N TYR A 33 12.24 2.44 -8.03
CA TYR A 33 10.98 1.72 -8.18
C TYR A 33 9.80 2.70 -8.34
N SER A 34 9.62 3.62 -7.39
CA SER A 34 8.52 4.59 -7.44
C SER A 34 8.62 5.51 -8.67
N ALA A 35 9.85 5.89 -9.08
CA ALA A 35 10.08 6.64 -10.32
C ALA A 35 9.66 5.85 -11.57
N SER A 36 9.94 4.55 -11.62
CA SER A 36 9.52 3.70 -12.74
C SER A 36 8.00 3.58 -12.83
N LYS A 37 7.32 3.47 -11.68
CA LYS A 37 5.86 3.41 -11.61
C LYS A 37 5.21 4.74 -11.99
N ALA A 38 5.75 5.87 -11.51
CA ALA A 38 5.29 7.21 -11.91
C ALA A 38 5.46 7.45 -13.41
N SER A 39 6.59 7.00 -13.99
CA SER A 39 6.82 7.06 -15.44
C SER A 39 5.81 6.22 -16.22
N ALA A 40 5.48 5.02 -15.72
CA ALA A 40 4.46 4.17 -16.33
C ALA A 40 3.07 4.84 -16.29
N ASP A 41 2.69 5.47 -15.17
CA ASP A 41 1.44 6.22 -15.06
C ASP A 41 1.36 7.36 -16.10
N MET A 42 2.43 8.15 -16.22
CA MET A 42 2.51 9.23 -17.20
C MET A 42 2.43 8.69 -18.64
N LEU A 43 3.09 7.57 -18.92
CA LEU A 43 3.06 6.94 -20.24
C LEU A 43 1.65 6.46 -20.59
N VAL A 44 0.98 5.75 -19.69
CA VAL A 44 -0.41 5.29 -19.88
C VAL A 44 -1.35 6.44 -20.15
N MET A 45 -1.27 7.53 -19.36
CA MET A 45 -2.10 8.72 -19.57
C MET A 45 -1.77 9.46 -20.88
N SER A 46 -0.53 9.40 -21.36
CA SER A 46 -0.15 9.97 -22.65
C SER A 46 -0.82 9.22 -23.82
N TYR A 47 -0.92 7.90 -23.75
CA TYR A 47 -1.64 7.09 -24.73
C TYR A 47 -3.15 7.41 -24.77
N TYR A 48 -3.76 7.63 -23.61
CA TYR A 48 -5.13 8.10 -23.55
C TYR A 48 -5.30 9.45 -24.24
N ARG A 49 -4.45 10.41 -23.92
CA ARG A 49 -4.54 11.78 -24.48
C ARG A 49 -4.30 11.80 -25.98
N THR A 50 -3.30 11.06 -26.46
CA THR A 50 -2.87 11.06 -27.87
C THR A 50 -3.74 10.17 -28.75
N TYR A 51 -4.00 8.94 -28.32
CA TYR A 51 -4.60 7.91 -29.17
C TYR A 51 -6.02 7.55 -28.73
N LYS A 52 -6.53 8.17 -27.67
CA LYS A 52 -7.85 7.85 -27.08
C LYS A 52 -7.98 6.40 -26.65
N LEU A 53 -6.85 5.75 -26.33
CA LEU A 53 -6.86 4.41 -25.77
C LEU A 53 -7.65 4.42 -24.46
N PRO A 54 -8.68 3.58 -24.28
CA PRO A 54 -9.45 3.54 -23.04
C PRO A 54 -8.58 2.95 -21.91
N VAL A 55 -8.12 3.81 -21.03
CA VAL A 55 -7.23 3.45 -19.93
C VAL A 55 -7.80 3.88 -18.59
N THR A 56 -7.42 3.18 -17.53
CA THR A 56 -7.60 3.58 -16.14
C THR A 56 -6.34 3.24 -15.34
N ILE A 57 -6.12 3.93 -14.21
CA ILE A 57 -4.99 3.69 -13.31
C ILE A 57 -5.54 3.56 -11.89
N SER A 58 -5.03 2.58 -11.12
CA SER A 58 -5.19 2.56 -9.68
C SER A 58 -3.85 2.76 -8.98
N ARG A 59 -3.81 3.57 -7.92
CA ARG A 59 -2.69 3.73 -7.02
C ARG A 59 -3.10 3.19 -5.65
N CYS A 60 -2.53 2.07 -5.26
CA CYS A 60 -2.92 1.39 -4.03
C CYS A 60 -1.88 1.54 -2.93
N SER A 61 -2.34 1.48 -1.69
CA SER A 61 -1.51 1.35 -0.51
C SER A 61 -0.94 -0.07 -0.34
N ASN A 62 -0.26 -0.34 0.78
CA ASN A 62 0.43 -1.61 1.01
C ASN A 62 -0.55 -2.77 1.15
N ASN A 63 -0.51 -3.69 0.20
CA ASN A 63 -1.35 -4.89 0.23
C ASN A 63 -0.84 -5.94 1.23
N TYR A 64 -1.75 -6.65 1.86
CA TYR A 64 -1.49 -7.86 2.64
C TYR A 64 -2.55 -8.92 2.36
N GLY A 65 -2.27 -10.17 2.73
CA GLY A 65 -3.24 -11.26 2.60
C GLY A 65 -2.66 -12.52 1.97
N PRO A 66 -3.52 -13.48 1.60
CA PRO A 66 -3.12 -14.76 1.02
C PRO A 66 -2.19 -14.60 -0.19
N TYR A 67 -1.22 -15.50 -0.29
CA TYR A 67 -0.23 -15.55 -1.38
C TYR A 67 0.71 -14.35 -1.48
N GLN A 68 0.80 -13.50 -0.45
CA GLN A 68 1.79 -12.42 -0.42
C GLN A 68 3.21 -13.00 -0.51
N HIS A 69 4.08 -12.33 -1.28
CA HIS A 69 5.46 -12.77 -1.49
C HIS A 69 6.23 -12.88 -0.17
N PRO A 70 6.95 -14.01 0.09
CA PRO A 70 7.57 -14.32 1.38
C PRO A 70 8.59 -13.31 1.91
N GLU A 71 9.13 -12.44 1.07
CA GLU A 71 10.08 -11.37 1.47
C GLU A 71 9.41 -10.12 2.05
N LYS A 72 8.08 -10.02 1.92
CA LYS A 72 7.34 -8.86 2.46
C LYS A 72 7.18 -8.98 3.97
N LEU A 73 6.99 -7.82 4.64
CA LEU A 73 7.04 -7.70 6.09
C LEU A 73 6.18 -8.73 6.84
N ILE A 74 4.91 -8.88 6.48
CA ILE A 74 3.98 -9.78 7.16
C ILE A 74 4.41 -11.25 7.01
N PRO A 75 4.52 -11.82 5.79
CA PRO A 75 4.90 -13.22 5.64
C PRO A 75 6.33 -13.50 6.13
N LEU A 76 7.25 -12.55 6.00
CA LEU A 76 8.60 -12.69 6.53
C LEU A 76 8.60 -12.76 8.06
N THR A 77 7.81 -11.93 8.74
CA THR A 77 7.64 -11.96 10.20
C THR A 77 7.07 -13.30 10.66
N ILE A 78 5.99 -13.78 10.01
CA ILE A 78 5.40 -15.09 10.31
C ILE A 78 6.43 -16.21 10.15
N ARG A 79 7.15 -16.24 9.04
CA ARG A 79 8.18 -17.24 8.77
C ARG A 79 9.26 -17.25 9.85
N ARG A 80 9.77 -16.08 10.24
CA ARG A 80 10.81 -15.98 11.29
C ARG A 80 10.30 -16.48 12.64
N LEU A 81 9.09 -16.13 13.02
CA LEU A 81 8.47 -16.61 14.25
C LEU A 81 8.32 -18.15 14.25
N LEU A 82 7.90 -18.74 13.13
CA LEU A 82 7.78 -20.21 12.99
C LEU A 82 9.11 -20.93 13.14
N HIS A 83 10.22 -20.26 12.76
CA HIS A 83 11.57 -20.85 12.87
C HIS A 83 12.30 -20.45 14.18
N GLY A 84 11.67 -19.68 15.07
CA GLY A 84 12.30 -19.19 16.29
C GLY A 84 13.44 -18.21 16.05
N GLU A 85 13.41 -17.49 14.92
CA GLU A 85 14.41 -16.49 14.55
C GLU A 85 14.05 -15.12 15.10
N ASP A 86 15.06 -14.27 15.33
CA ASP A 86 14.84 -12.85 15.69
C ASP A 86 14.14 -12.08 14.56
N LEU A 87 13.26 -11.17 14.93
CA LEU A 87 12.58 -10.28 13.99
C LEU A 87 13.50 -9.10 13.65
N LEU A 88 13.79 -8.89 12.37
CA LEU A 88 14.61 -7.78 11.90
C LEU A 88 13.74 -6.62 11.46
N ILE A 89 13.99 -5.43 12.01
CA ILE A 89 13.29 -4.21 11.63
C ILE A 89 14.28 -3.11 11.23
N HIS A 90 14.00 -2.44 10.12
CA HIS A 90 14.80 -1.31 9.65
C HIS A 90 14.54 -0.06 10.51
N GLY A 91 15.62 0.66 10.86
CA GLY A 91 15.54 1.88 11.68
C GLY A 91 14.88 1.62 13.02
N ASP A 92 14.00 2.52 13.45
CA ASP A 92 13.21 2.41 14.68
C ASP A 92 11.89 1.63 14.51
N GLY A 93 11.53 1.33 13.26
CA GLY A 93 10.29 0.61 12.91
C GLY A 93 9.02 1.46 13.00
N LEU A 94 9.15 2.76 13.16
CA LEU A 94 8.01 3.68 13.30
C LEU A 94 7.37 4.09 11.96
N ASP A 95 7.98 3.71 10.84
CA ASP A 95 7.40 3.99 9.53
C ASP A 95 5.98 3.48 9.43
N MET A 96 5.10 4.36 8.99
CA MET A 96 3.67 4.11 8.88
C MET A 96 3.31 3.61 7.48
N ARG A 97 2.47 2.59 7.44
CA ARG A 97 1.89 2.08 6.18
C ARG A 97 0.39 1.90 6.36
N ASP A 98 -0.37 2.22 5.32
CA ASP A 98 -1.76 1.84 5.23
C ASP A 98 -1.87 0.41 4.71
N TRP A 99 -2.50 -0.47 5.48
CA TRP A 99 -2.57 -1.90 5.22
C TRP A 99 -3.90 -2.27 4.58
N LEU A 100 -3.86 -2.52 3.28
CA LEU A 100 -4.99 -2.84 2.43
C LEU A 100 -5.09 -4.36 2.21
N TYR A 101 -6.26 -4.94 2.53
CA TYR A 101 -6.48 -6.36 2.26
C TYR A 101 -6.55 -6.61 0.74
N VAL A 102 -5.81 -7.61 0.27
CA VAL A 102 -5.63 -7.86 -1.18
C VAL A 102 -6.94 -8.15 -1.91
N ILE A 103 -7.91 -8.78 -1.23
CA ILE A 103 -9.21 -9.07 -1.85
C ILE A 103 -10.03 -7.78 -2.06
N ASP A 104 -9.97 -6.83 -1.12
CA ASP A 104 -10.59 -5.52 -1.32
C ASP A 104 -9.93 -4.73 -2.45
N HIS A 105 -8.60 -4.80 -2.56
CA HIS A 105 -7.90 -4.24 -3.72
C HIS A 105 -8.37 -4.88 -5.03
N CYS A 106 -8.48 -6.21 -5.09
CA CYS A 106 -8.97 -6.90 -6.28
C CYS A 106 -10.41 -6.49 -6.64
N LYS A 107 -11.31 -6.37 -5.66
CA LYS A 107 -12.67 -5.89 -5.88
C LYS A 107 -12.69 -4.44 -6.41
N ALA A 108 -11.84 -3.56 -5.85
CA ALA A 108 -11.71 -2.19 -6.34
C ALA A 108 -11.25 -2.14 -7.79
N VAL A 109 -10.23 -2.93 -8.16
CA VAL A 109 -9.74 -3.05 -9.55
C VAL A 109 -10.83 -3.59 -10.47
N ASP A 110 -11.55 -4.61 -10.04
CA ASP A 110 -12.67 -5.19 -10.79
C ASP A 110 -13.77 -4.14 -11.06
N THR A 111 -14.14 -3.38 -10.02
CA THR A 111 -15.11 -2.28 -10.15
C THR A 111 -14.62 -1.22 -11.15
N ILE A 112 -13.35 -0.84 -11.12
CA ILE A 112 -12.78 0.15 -12.04
C ILE A 112 -12.81 -0.37 -13.48
N ILE A 113 -12.40 -1.62 -13.71
CA ILE A 113 -12.31 -2.22 -15.06
C ILE A 113 -13.69 -2.38 -15.70
N HIS A 114 -14.71 -2.71 -14.90
CA HIS A 114 -16.08 -2.89 -15.39
C HIS A 114 -16.91 -1.60 -15.38
N SER A 115 -16.30 -0.47 -14.98
CA SER A 115 -16.94 0.84 -15.14
C SER A 115 -16.80 1.33 -16.59
N ASP A 116 -17.76 2.11 -17.06
CA ASP A 116 -17.69 2.78 -18.38
C ASP A 116 -16.78 4.03 -18.36
N ILE A 117 -16.07 4.28 -17.25
CA ILE A 117 -15.25 5.48 -17.05
C ILE A 117 -13.81 5.19 -17.47
N VAL A 118 -13.30 5.99 -18.38
CA VAL A 118 -11.92 5.88 -18.90
C VAL A 118 -11.15 7.21 -18.74
N GLY A 119 -9.83 7.13 -18.78
CA GLY A 119 -8.95 8.29 -18.64
C GLY A 119 -8.83 8.79 -17.19
N GLU A 120 -9.21 7.97 -16.22
CA GLU A 120 -9.26 8.32 -14.79
C GLU A 120 -8.22 7.55 -13.98
N ILE A 121 -7.81 8.18 -12.88
CA ILE A 121 -6.93 7.61 -11.86
C ILE A 121 -7.74 7.47 -10.58
N TYR A 122 -7.53 6.38 -9.83
CA TYR A 122 -8.19 6.13 -8.55
C TYR A 122 -7.18 5.73 -7.49
N ASN A 123 -7.20 6.40 -6.34
CA ASN A 123 -6.51 5.93 -5.14
C ASN A 123 -7.31 4.82 -4.47
N ILE A 124 -6.61 3.79 -3.98
CA ILE A 124 -7.21 2.68 -3.25
C ILE A 124 -6.46 2.51 -1.92
N SER A 125 -7.16 2.75 -0.82
CA SER A 125 -6.61 2.81 0.54
C SER A 125 -7.64 2.25 1.52
N ALA A 126 -7.16 1.55 2.55
CA ALA A 126 -8.01 1.07 3.63
C ALA A 126 -8.18 2.10 4.76
N ASN A 127 -7.40 3.19 4.75
CA ASN A 127 -7.28 4.16 5.84
C ASN A 127 -6.95 3.50 7.19
N ASN A 128 -6.07 2.49 7.15
CA ASN A 128 -5.65 1.69 8.29
C ASN A 128 -4.13 1.78 8.46
N GLU A 129 -3.67 2.96 8.90
CA GLU A 129 -2.25 3.26 9.07
C GLU A 129 -1.72 2.64 10.36
N ILE A 130 -0.81 1.68 10.23
CA ILE A 130 -0.13 1.03 11.36
C ILE A 130 1.36 1.01 11.09
N SER A 131 2.18 1.28 12.13
CA SER A 131 3.64 1.23 12.01
C SER A 131 4.14 -0.21 11.83
N ASN A 132 5.27 -0.34 11.13
CA ASN A 132 5.89 -1.63 10.87
C ASN A 132 6.14 -2.43 12.16
N ILE A 133 6.63 -1.78 13.22
CA ILE A 133 6.88 -2.43 14.51
C ILE A 133 5.57 -2.93 15.16
N ASN A 134 4.48 -2.19 15.03
CA ASN A 134 3.20 -2.60 15.58
C ASN A 134 2.57 -3.76 14.81
N ILE A 135 2.75 -3.84 13.49
CA ILE A 135 2.38 -5.02 12.70
C ILE A 135 3.13 -6.26 13.20
N MET A 136 4.45 -6.17 13.37
CA MET A 136 5.25 -7.30 13.89
C MET A 136 4.77 -7.75 15.28
N LYS A 137 4.48 -6.81 16.18
CA LYS A 137 3.94 -7.11 17.53
C LYS A 137 2.57 -7.77 17.46
N LYS A 138 1.68 -7.32 16.55
CA LYS A 138 0.36 -7.94 16.34
C LYS A 138 0.52 -9.39 15.88
N ILE A 139 1.40 -9.67 14.92
CA ILE A 139 1.68 -11.04 14.44
C ILE A 139 2.19 -11.91 15.59
N SER A 140 3.20 -11.44 16.35
CA SER A 140 3.75 -12.17 17.50
C SER A 140 2.68 -12.51 18.54
N SER A 141 1.78 -11.55 18.82
CA SER A 141 0.66 -11.76 19.74
C SER A 141 -0.33 -12.81 19.23
N HIS A 142 -0.71 -12.75 17.95
CA HIS A 142 -1.63 -13.73 17.33
C HIS A 142 -1.05 -15.16 17.32
N MET A 143 0.25 -15.27 17.06
CA MET A 143 0.95 -16.55 17.05
C MET A 143 1.31 -17.08 18.46
N ASN A 144 1.01 -16.28 19.52
CA ASN A 144 1.44 -16.59 20.90
C ASN A 144 2.95 -16.90 21.00
N THR A 145 3.76 -16.22 20.19
CA THR A 145 5.21 -16.45 20.09
C THR A 145 5.95 -15.17 20.49
N ILE A 146 6.96 -15.33 21.35
CA ILE A 146 7.83 -14.23 21.77
C ILE A 146 9.15 -14.36 20.99
N SER A 147 9.58 -13.29 20.34
CA SER A 147 10.87 -13.18 19.68
C SER A 147 11.48 -11.82 19.91
N SER A 148 12.81 -11.73 19.89
CA SER A 148 13.51 -10.44 19.98
C SER A 148 13.30 -9.65 18.70
N ILE A 149 13.09 -8.34 18.84
CA ILE A 149 13.10 -7.41 17.70
C ILE A 149 14.50 -6.78 17.65
N VAL A 150 15.21 -7.02 16.56
CA VAL A 150 16.56 -6.49 16.31
C VAL A 150 16.46 -5.36 15.31
N HIS A 151 16.90 -4.18 15.72
CA HIS A 151 16.96 -3.01 14.86
C HIS A 151 18.19 -3.08 13.95
N ILE A 152 17.98 -2.96 12.65
CA ILE A 152 19.04 -2.96 11.63
C ILE A 152 19.08 -1.61 10.91
N GLU A 153 20.17 -1.36 10.18
CA GLU A 153 20.36 -0.13 9.41
C GLU A 153 19.19 0.14 8.47
N ASN A 154 18.81 1.41 8.38
CA ASN A 154 17.72 1.83 7.51
C ASN A 154 18.12 1.71 6.03
N ARG A 155 17.14 1.46 5.16
CA ARG A 155 17.38 1.42 3.71
C ARG A 155 17.65 2.84 3.18
N PRO A 156 18.51 3.01 2.17
CA PRO A 156 18.61 4.29 1.46
C PRO A 156 17.25 4.74 0.89
N CYS A 157 16.97 6.03 0.94
CA CYS A 157 15.73 6.62 0.40
C CYS A 157 14.45 5.96 0.96
N HIS A 158 14.44 5.72 2.28
CA HIS A 158 13.32 5.10 2.96
C HIS A 158 12.22 6.13 3.25
N ASP A 159 11.03 5.88 2.71
CA ASP A 159 9.87 6.73 2.94
C ASP A 159 9.23 6.42 4.30
N THR A 160 8.88 7.46 5.04
CA THR A 160 8.39 7.34 6.42
C THR A 160 6.90 7.06 6.51
N LYS A 161 6.10 7.71 5.66
CA LYS A 161 4.64 7.59 5.69
C LYS A 161 4.02 7.85 4.32
N TYR A 162 2.99 7.07 3.99
CA TYR A 162 2.10 7.32 2.86
C TYR A 162 0.67 7.37 3.39
N THR A 163 -0.12 8.34 2.92
CA THR A 163 -1.52 8.47 3.29
C THR A 163 -2.30 8.94 2.07
N LEU A 164 -3.30 8.17 1.65
CA LEU A 164 -4.12 8.46 0.48
C LEU A 164 -5.50 8.99 0.89
N ASP A 165 -6.03 9.88 0.07
CA ASP A 165 -7.48 10.11 -0.02
C ASP A 165 -8.05 9.20 -1.11
N SER A 166 -8.85 8.23 -0.71
CA SER A 166 -9.54 7.28 -1.60
C SER A 166 -11.03 7.58 -1.75
N SER A 167 -11.49 8.77 -1.40
CA SER A 167 -12.90 9.15 -1.47
C SER A 167 -13.45 9.11 -2.90
N LYS A 168 -12.60 9.35 -3.91
CA LYS A 168 -13.00 9.39 -5.32
C LYS A 168 -13.62 8.08 -5.81
N ILE A 169 -13.02 6.93 -5.50
CA ILE A 169 -13.55 5.64 -5.94
C ILE A 169 -14.93 5.38 -5.32
N SER A 170 -15.14 5.81 -4.07
CA SER A 170 -16.42 5.68 -3.38
C SER A 170 -17.51 6.52 -4.04
N TYR A 171 -17.29 7.82 -4.21
CA TYR A 171 -18.35 8.67 -4.77
C TYR A 171 -18.57 8.52 -6.28
N ARG A 172 -17.55 8.07 -7.05
CA ARG A 172 -17.65 7.91 -8.50
C ARG A 172 -18.16 6.53 -8.92
N LEU A 173 -17.78 5.49 -8.19
CA LEU A 173 -18.05 4.09 -8.54
C LEU A 173 -18.86 3.35 -7.48
N GLY A 174 -19.20 3.98 -6.35
CA GLY A 174 -19.93 3.36 -5.25
C GLY A 174 -19.14 2.28 -4.51
N HIS A 175 -17.83 2.18 -4.76
CA HIS A 175 -16.97 1.17 -4.13
C HIS A 175 -16.51 1.63 -2.76
N ASN A 176 -16.67 0.78 -1.75
CA ASN A 176 -16.16 0.99 -0.39
C ASN A 176 -15.36 -0.24 0.05
N MET A 177 -14.35 -0.02 0.90
CA MET A 177 -13.63 -1.11 1.55
C MET A 177 -14.57 -1.81 2.53
N GLU A 178 -14.67 -3.13 2.42
CA GLU A 178 -15.64 -3.91 3.19
C GLU A 178 -14.99 -4.70 4.32
N CYS A 179 -13.70 -5.03 4.19
CA CYS A 179 -13.04 -5.94 5.10
C CYS A 179 -12.59 -5.26 6.38
N ASN A 180 -12.91 -5.87 7.51
CA ASN A 180 -12.35 -5.50 8.81
C ASN A 180 -10.90 -5.97 8.89
N PHE A 181 -9.98 -5.06 9.23
CA PHE A 181 -8.54 -5.37 9.32
C PHE A 181 -8.26 -6.51 10.32
N GLU A 182 -8.82 -6.46 11.53
CA GLU A 182 -8.53 -7.46 12.57
C GLU A 182 -8.97 -8.86 12.15
N GLU A 183 -10.13 -8.98 11.49
CA GLU A 183 -10.65 -10.27 11.01
C GLU A 183 -9.81 -10.84 9.86
N THR A 184 -9.50 -10.02 8.86
CA THR A 184 -8.72 -10.46 7.68
C THR A 184 -7.26 -10.70 8.02
N PHE A 185 -6.70 -9.92 8.96
CA PHE A 185 -5.34 -10.08 9.43
C PHE A 185 -5.15 -11.38 10.21
N ALA A 186 -6.11 -11.76 11.05
CA ALA A 186 -6.08 -13.02 11.79
C ALA A 186 -6.15 -14.26 10.87
N ASN A 187 -6.71 -14.11 9.67
CA ASN A 187 -6.89 -15.18 8.68
C ASN A 187 -5.79 -15.19 7.58
N THR A 188 -4.78 -14.33 7.71
CA THR A 188 -3.65 -14.24 6.78
C THR A 188 -2.51 -15.14 7.23
#